data_72e553e41d8a552152cce8984855af69
#
_entry.id   72e553e41d8a552152cce8984855af69
#
_cell.length_a   1.000
_cell.length_b   1.000
_cell.length_c   1.000
_cell.angle_alpha   90.00
_cell.angle_beta   90.00
_cell.angle_gamma   90.00
#
_symmetry.space_group_name_H-M   'P 1'
#
loop_
_entity.id
_entity.type
_entity.pdbx_description
1 polymer ?
#
loop_
_entity_poly.entity_id
_entity_poly.type
_entity_poly.pdbx_seq_one_letter_code
_entity_poly.pdbx_strand_id
1 'polypeptide(L)'
;MDAKIIAGILAAGGAALAAGGVYRMNKKTGYFKKGNSVRYDVSRIPFKKTSPLKGKTVVFLGSSVTKGFAAHNNAFAEYIAKKDSCICIKEAVNGTTLIDNCEDSYIERMRDNLDPERQVDLFICQLSTNDATRNSPLGEISESRDLDSFDVKTVCGAIEYIIAYAKETWHCRVMFYTCLLYTSPSPRDSTSS
;
A
#
# COMPACT_ATOMS: atom_id res chain seq x y z
N MET A 1 -37.88 -0.70 4.69
CA MET A 1 -36.60 -0.25 5.35
C MET A 1 -35.68 0.26 4.27
N ASP A 2 -35.23 1.47 4.39
CA ASP A 2 -34.50 2.17 3.31
C ASP A 2 -33.16 1.46 3.02
N ALA A 3 -32.83 1.24 1.74
CA ALA A 3 -31.60 0.57 1.30
C ALA A 3 -30.33 1.25 1.87
N LYS A 4 -30.38 2.57 2.06
CA LYS A 4 -29.30 3.34 2.70
C LYS A 4 -29.08 3.01 4.18
N ILE A 5 -30.16 2.67 4.90
CA ILE A 5 -30.11 2.25 6.31
C ILE A 5 -29.49 0.84 6.40
N ILE A 6 -29.85 -0.07 5.48
CA ILE A 6 -29.30 -1.41 5.43
C ILE A 6 -27.80 -1.36 5.08
N ALA A 7 -27.40 -0.54 4.11
CA ALA A 7 -25.99 -0.36 3.75
C ALA A 7 -25.18 0.23 4.92
N GLY A 8 -25.72 1.21 5.65
CA GLY A 8 -25.09 1.77 6.84
C GLY A 8 -24.92 0.75 7.98
N ILE A 9 -25.91 -0.12 8.21
CA ILE A 9 -25.82 -1.17 9.24
C ILE A 9 -24.81 -2.25 8.85
N LEU A 10 -24.74 -2.62 7.57
CA LEU A 10 -23.75 -3.59 7.06
C LEU A 10 -22.33 -3.04 7.11
N ALA A 11 -22.13 -1.74 6.78
CA ALA A 11 -20.83 -1.10 6.89
C ALA A 11 -20.38 -0.97 8.35
N ALA A 12 -21.29 -0.58 9.26
CA ALA A 12 -20.99 -0.50 10.69
C ALA A 12 -20.71 -1.88 11.30
N GLY A 13 -21.45 -2.92 10.89
CA GLY A 13 -21.24 -4.30 11.31
C GLY A 13 -19.89 -4.85 10.83
N GLY A 14 -19.51 -4.57 9.57
CA GLY A 14 -18.22 -4.94 9.02
C GLY A 14 -17.06 -4.27 9.75
N ALA A 15 -17.16 -2.99 10.04
CA ALA A 15 -16.15 -2.24 10.81
C ALA A 15 -16.00 -2.78 12.24
N ALA A 16 -17.10 -3.12 12.91
CA ALA A 16 -17.07 -3.68 14.25
C ALA A 16 -16.45 -5.09 14.30
N LEU A 17 -16.72 -5.94 13.30
CA LEU A 17 -16.10 -7.26 13.17
C LEU A 17 -14.59 -7.15 12.89
N ALA A 18 -14.19 -6.24 12.02
CA ALA A 18 -12.78 -5.97 11.75
C ALA A 18 -12.06 -5.45 12.99
N ALA A 19 -12.64 -4.50 13.72
CA ALA A 19 -12.09 -3.99 14.97
C ALA A 19 -11.99 -5.06 16.05
N GLY A 20 -13.00 -5.94 16.18
CA GLY A 20 -12.98 -7.08 17.09
C GLY A 20 -11.91 -8.09 16.75
N GLY A 21 -11.67 -8.36 15.46
CA GLY A 21 -10.60 -9.22 14.97
C GLY A 21 -9.22 -8.66 15.30
N VAL A 22 -9.01 -7.39 15.03
CA VAL A 22 -7.77 -6.67 15.36
C VAL A 22 -7.52 -6.68 16.88
N TYR A 23 -8.55 -6.40 17.69
CA TYR A 23 -8.45 -6.44 19.14
C TYR A 23 -8.02 -7.82 19.65
N ARG A 24 -8.70 -8.88 19.18
CA ARG A 24 -8.36 -10.27 19.55
C ARG A 24 -6.94 -10.65 19.15
N MET A 25 -6.53 -10.29 17.94
CA MET A 25 -5.17 -10.51 17.44
C MET A 25 -4.16 -9.79 18.34
N ASN A 26 -4.40 -8.53 18.64
CA ASN A 26 -3.50 -7.75 19.51
C ASN A 26 -3.39 -8.34 20.91
N LYS A 27 -4.54 -8.74 21.52
CA LYS A 27 -4.56 -9.38 22.83
C LYS A 27 -3.75 -10.68 22.87
N LYS A 28 -3.83 -11.49 21.79
CA LYS A 28 -3.12 -12.76 21.67
C LYS A 28 -1.61 -12.58 21.39
N THR A 29 -1.24 -11.65 20.53
CA THR A 29 0.13 -11.54 19.99
C THR A 29 0.93 -10.38 20.56
N GLY A 30 0.28 -9.42 21.20
CA GLY A 30 0.88 -8.14 21.60
C GLY A 30 1.37 -7.31 20.39
N TYR A 31 0.72 -7.49 19.24
CA TYR A 31 1.13 -6.94 17.95
C TYR A 31 1.38 -5.43 18.01
N PHE A 32 0.38 -4.67 18.49
CA PHE A 32 0.52 -3.21 18.63
C PHE A 32 1.61 -2.81 19.65
N LYS A 33 1.72 -3.53 20.75
CA LYS A 33 2.77 -3.28 21.75
C LYS A 33 4.16 -3.47 21.17
N LYS A 34 4.34 -4.50 20.34
CA LYS A 34 5.62 -4.76 19.66
C LYS A 34 5.92 -3.69 18.61
N GLY A 35 4.98 -3.43 17.68
CA GLY A 35 5.16 -2.46 16.60
C GLY A 35 5.34 -1.03 17.10
N ASN A 36 4.66 -0.67 18.20
CA ASN A 36 4.72 0.65 18.81
C ASN A 36 5.85 0.78 19.86
N SER A 37 6.77 -0.15 19.93
CA SER A 37 7.87 -0.05 20.89
C SER A 37 8.88 1.01 20.47
N VAL A 38 9.50 1.66 21.46
CA VAL A 38 10.56 2.67 21.26
C VAL A 38 11.73 2.14 20.42
N ARG A 39 11.92 0.82 20.35
CA ARG A 39 12.93 0.18 19.52
C ARG A 39 12.77 0.53 18.05
N TYR A 40 11.53 0.72 17.58
CA TYR A 40 11.18 1.00 16.19
C TYR A 40 10.84 2.47 15.94
N ASP A 41 11.23 3.36 16.84
CA ASP A 41 11.04 4.80 16.67
C ASP A 41 11.92 5.33 15.55
N VAL A 42 11.32 5.94 14.53
CA VAL A 42 11.99 6.52 13.36
C VAL A 42 12.98 7.61 13.75
N SER A 43 12.71 8.34 14.85
CA SER A 43 13.62 9.40 15.34
C SER A 43 15.03 8.90 15.67
N ARG A 44 15.15 7.61 15.98
CA ARG A 44 16.41 6.95 16.34
C ARG A 44 17.26 6.52 15.14
N ILE A 45 16.71 6.63 13.94
CA ILE A 45 17.44 6.23 12.72
C ILE A 45 18.49 7.27 12.38
N PRO A 46 19.77 6.91 12.27
CA PRO A 46 20.80 7.82 11.81
C PRO A 46 20.62 8.11 10.31
N PHE A 47 20.79 9.37 9.92
CA PHE A 47 20.79 9.73 8.51
C PHE A 47 22.12 9.38 7.84
N LYS A 48 22.09 9.09 6.57
CA LYS A 48 23.28 8.93 5.73
C LYS A 48 23.76 10.30 5.25
N LYS A 49 25.06 10.56 5.37
CA LYS A 49 25.67 11.79 4.84
C LYS A 49 25.53 11.89 3.32
N THR A 50 25.64 10.75 2.64
CA THR A 50 25.51 10.63 1.18
C THR A 50 24.45 9.58 0.85
N SER A 51 23.44 9.97 0.09
CA SER A 51 22.42 9.07 -0.44
C SER A 51 21.99 9.55 -1.81
N PRO A 52 21.74 8.65 -2.78
CA PRO A 52 21.17 9.00 -4.08
C PRO A 52 19.74 9.55 -3.96
N LEU A 53 19.05 9.31 -2.84
CA LEU A 53 17.70 9.82 -2.59
C LEU A 53 17.70 11.17 -1.85
N LYS A 54 18.84 11.71 -1.44
CA LYS A 54 18.89 12.97 -0.70
C LYS A 54 18.24 14.10 -1.50
N GLY A 55 17.23 14.74 -0.90
CA GLY A 55 16.47 15.83 -1.51
C GLY A 55 15.51 15.39 -2.63
N LYS A 56 15.42 14.08 -2.94
CA LYS A 56 14.49 13.54 -3.92
C LYS A 56 13.10 13.40 -3.33
N THR A 57 12.07 13.59 -4.15
CA THR A 57 10.68 13.34 -3.79
C THR A 57 10.32 11.91 -4.14
N VAL A 58 9.93 11.14 -3.12
CA VAL A 58 9.54 9.74 -3.26
C VAL A 58 8.08 9.58 -2.82
N VAL A 59 7.24 9.12 -3.74
CA VAL A 59 5.83 8.78 -3.46
C VAL A 59 5.75 7.30 -3.07
N PHE A 60 4.97 7.00 -2.03
CA PHE A 60 4.66 5.65 -1.58
C PHE A 60 3.15 5.44 -1.61
N LEU A 61 2.67 4.64 -2.53
CA LEU A 61 1.26 4.25 -2.63
C LEU A 61 1.06 2.85 -2.07
N GLY A 62 0.06 2.66 -1.19
CA GLY A 62 -0.14 1.34 -0.62
C GLY A 62 -1.31 1.20 0.36
N SER A 63 -1.28 0.09 1.10
CA SER A 63 -2.26 -0.21 2.13
C SER A 63 -1.66 -0.24 3.55
N SER A 64 -2.10 -1.14 4.39
CA SER A 64 -1.72 -1.23 5.81
C SER A 64 -0.22 -1.37 6.05
N VAL A 65 0.51 -2.07 5.18
CA VAL A 65 1.96 -2.25 5.32
C VAL A 65 2.70 -0.95 5.01
N THR A 66 2.31 -0.26 3.94
CA THR A 66 2.85 1.07 3.59
C THR A 66 2.48 2.09 4.65
N LYS A 67 1.25 2.01 5.20
CA LYS A 67 0.79 2.92 6.27
C LYS A 67 1.58 2.77 7.56
N GLY A 68 2.06 1.57 7.87
CA GLY A 68 2.64 1.25 9.18
C GLY A 68 1.56 0.93 10.21
N PHE A 69 0.56 0.12 9.82
CA PHE A 69 -0.49 -0.34 10.71
C PHE A 69 0.11 -1.02 11.95
N ALA A 70 -0.33 -0.61 13.14
CA ALA A 70 0.20 -1.04 14.44
C ALA A 70 1.65 -0.61 14.75
N ALA A 71 2.21 0.35 14.03
CA ALA A 71 3.54 0.90 14.25
C ALA A 71 3.54 2.44 14.24
N HIS A 72 2.57 3.07 14.90
CA HIS A 72 2.37 4.54 14.94
C HIS A 72 2.31 5.19 13.56
N ASN A 73 1.79 4.47 12.56
CA ASN A 73 1.81 4.87 11.14
C ASN A 73 3.23 5.12 10.59
N ASN A 74 4.24 4.52 11.18
CA ASN A 74 5.59 4.51 10.67
C ASN A 74 5.87 3.19 9.98
N ALA A 75 6.25 3.25 8.72
CA ALA A 75 6.64 2.11 7.91
C ALA A 75 8.02 2.34 7.30
N PHE A 76 8.43 1.47 6.40
CA PHE A 76 9.71 1.62 5.70
C PHE A 76 9.83 2.98 4.97
N ALA A 77 8.73 3.59 4.56
CA ALA A 77 8.69 4.91 3.92
C ALA A 77 9.31 5.99 4.81
N GLU A 78 8.89 6.07 6.08
CA GLU A 78 9.43 7.01 7.06
C GLU A 78 10.89 6.70 7.41
N TYR A 79 11.25 5.40 7.49
CA TYR A 79 12.63 4.99 7.71
C TYR A 79 13.55 5.40 6.55
N ILE A 80 13.10 5.24 5.31
CA ILE A 80 13.83 5.69 4.12
C ILE A 80 13.96 7.22 4.15
N ALA A 81 12.85 7.92 4.36
CA ALA A 81 12.85 9.38 4.42
C ALA A 81 13.86 9.91 5.45
N LYS A 82 13.85 9.35 6.66
CA LYS A 82 14.77 9.74 7.73
C LYS A 82 16.22 9.40 7.41
N LYS A 83 16.46 8.16 6.94
CA LYS A 83 17.80 7.65 6.68
C LYS A 83 18.47 8.33 5.50
N ASP A 84 17.72 8.52 4.43
CA ASP A 84 18.24 8.97 3.14
C ASP A 84 17.97 10.46 2.87
N SER A 85 17.28 11.15 3.80
CA SER A 85 16.95 12.59 3.72
C SER A 85 16.17 12.93 2.44
N CYS A 86 15.21 12.08 2.06
CA CYS A 86 14.29 12.35 0.95
C CYS A 86 12.96 12.93 1.44
N ILE A 87 12.24 13.56 0.54
CA ILE A 87 10.86 14.02 0.76
C ILE A 87 9.95 12.83 0.55
N CYS A 88 9.23 12.41 1.61
CA CYS A 88 8.31 11.29 1.56
C CYS A 88 6.87 11.78 1.42
N ILE A 89 6.20 11.36 0.37
CA ILE A 89 4.76 11.51 0.18
C ILE A 89 4.16 10.12 0.31
N LYS A 90 3.40 9.90 1.37
CA LYS A 90 2.81 8.60 1.64
C LYS A 90 1.29 8.64 1.52
N GLU A 91 0.77 7.96 0.51
CA GLU A 91 -0.65 7.74 0.28
C GLU A 91 -0.99 6.27 0.57
N ALA A 92 -1.50 6.01 1.78
CA ALA A 92 -1.71 4.65 2.25
C ALA A 92 -2.92 4.53 3.19
N VAL A 93 -3.86 3.64 2.83
CA VAL A 93 -5.08 3.36 3.58
C VAL A 93 -5.21 1.87 3.91
N ASN A 94 -5.57 1.54 5.16
CA ASN A 94 -5.67 0.15 5.60
C ASN A 94 -6.78 -0.60 4.87
N GLY A 95 -6.50 -1.83 4.45
CA GLY A 95 -7.51 -2.72 3.89
C GLY A 95 -7.90 -2.42 2.44
N THR A 96 -7.27 -1.44 1.78
CA THR A 96 -7.59 -1.08 0.40
C THR A 96 -6.91 -1.98 -0.62
N THR A 97 -7.50 -2.08 -1.80
CA THR A 97 -7.05 -2.88 -2.92
C THR A 97 -6.31 -2.05 -3.96
N LEU A 98 -5.48 -2.71 -4.75
CA LEU A 98 -4.83 -2.13 -5.90
C LEU A 98 -5.84 -1.84 -7.01
N ILE A 99 -6.76 -2.80 -7.24
CA ILE A 99 -7.81 -2.68 -8.24
C ILE A 99 -8.88 -1.67 -7.84
N ASP A 100 -9.51 -1.03 -8.84
CA ASP A 100 -10.53 0.00 -8.67
C ASP A 100 -11.92 -0.61 -8.42
N ASN A 101 -12.14 -1.15 -7.23
CA ASN A 101 -13.38 -1.84 -6.85
C ASN A 101 -14.05 -1.32 -5.57
N CYS A 102 -13.50 -0.29 -4.96
CA CYS A 102 -14.02 0.31 -3.73
C CYS A 102 -13.51 1.75 -3.59
N GLU A 103 -14.19 2.53 -2.76
CA GLU A 103 -13.69 3.82 -2.28
C GLU A 103 -12.30 3.65 -1.66
N ASP A 104 -11.45 4.64 -1.83
CA ASP A 104 -10.05 4.61 -1.39
C ASP A 104 -9.19 3.51 -2.07
N SER A 105 -9.57 3.01 -3.26
CA SER A 105 -8.69 2.15 -4.05
C SER A 105 -7.35 2.84 -4.35
N TYR A 106 -6.32 2.07 -4.71
CA TYR A 106 -5.04 2.70 -5.08
C TYR A 106 -5.18 3.61 -6.29
N ILE A 107 -5.97 3.19 -7.28
CA ILE A 107 -6.24 3.95 -8.51
C ILE A 107 -6.91 5.28 -8.17
N GLU A 108 -7.99 5.25 -7.36
CA GLU A 108 -8.72 6.45 -6.97
C GLU A 108 -7.82 7.42 -6.21
N ARG A 109 -7.14 6.96 -5.15
CA ARG A 109 -6.26 7.81 -4.35
C ARG A 109 -5.06 8.36 -5.12
N MET A 110 -4.56 7.62 -6.12
CA MET A 110 -3.49 8.11 -6.97
C MET A 110 -3.96 9.29 -7.83
N ARG A 111 -5.20 9.23 -8.35
CA ARG A 111 -5.78 10.30 -9.16
C ARG A 111 -6.20 11.52 -8.34
N ASP A 112 -6.81 11.27 -7.17
CA ASP A 112 -7.54 12.30 -6.45
C ASP A 112 -6.71 12.97 -5.35
N ASN A 113 -5.78 12.24 -4.73
CA ASN A 113 -5.03 12.71 -3.57
C ASN A 113 -3.59 13.11 -3.88
N LEU A 114 -3.03 12.68 -5.01
CA LEU A 114 -1.67 13.06 -5.40
C LEU A 114 -1.68 14.22 -6.38
N ASP A 115 -0.95 15.28 -6.03
CA ASP A 115 -0.83 16.48 -6.85
C ASP A 115 -0.09 16.17 -8.17
N PRO A 116 -0.76 16.30 -9.34
CA PRO A 116 -0.18 16.00 -10.65
C PRO A 116 0.95 16.96 -11.04
N GLU A 117 0.95 18.20 -10.53
CA GLU A 117 1.96 19.20 -10.83
C GLU A 117 3.23 19.06 -9.95
N ARG A 118 3.21 18.14 -9.01
CA ARG A 118 4.35 17.94 -8.10
C ARG A 118 5.50 17.23 -8.80
N GLN A 119 6.71 17.72 -8.59
CA GLN A 119 7.89 16.98 -9.01
C GLN A 119 8.04 15.69 -8.18
N VAL A 120 8.03 14.53 -8.85
CA VAL A 120 8.26 13.21 -8.26
C VAL A 120 9.48 12.57 -8.94
N ASP A 121 10.43 12.10 -8.14
CA ASP A 121 11.64 11.43 -8.66
C ASP A 121 11.49 9.91 -8.70
N LEU A 122 10.70 9.36 -7.77
CA LEU A 122 10.47 7.92 -7.64
C LEU A 122 9.06 7.64 -7.11
N PHE A 123 8.33 6.77 -7.77
CA PHE A 123 7.03 6.29 -7.35
C PHE A 123 7.14 4.82 -6.93
N ILE A 124 6.78 4.51 -5.68
CA ILE A 124 6.85 3.16 -5.12
C ILE A 124 5.45 2.70 -4.76
N CYS A 125 5.01 1.59 -5.36
CA CYS A 125 3.69 1.03 -5.15
C CYS A 125 3.76 -0.35 -4.50
N GLN A 126 2.93 -0.56 -3.48
CA GLN A 126 2.75 -1.86 -2.86
C GLN A 126 1.86 -2.74 -3.73
N LEU A 127 2.30 -3.95 -4.09
CA LEU A 127 1.37 -4.98 -4.55
C LEU A 127 0.53 -5.44 -3.35
N SER A 128 -0.77 -5.17 -3.43
CA SER A 128 -1.66 -5.30 -2.28
C SER A 128 -1.92 -6.78 -1.93
N THR A 129 -1.70 -7.13 -0.67
CA THR A 129 -2.10 -8.44 -0.14
C THR A 129 -3.62 -8.57 -0.03
N ASN A 130 -4.35 -7.45 0.00
CA ASN A 130 -5.81 -7.46 0.06
C ASN A 130 -6.42 -7.96 -1.24
N ASP A 131 -5.79 -7.70 -2.39
CA ASP A 131 -6.23 -8.24 -3.67
C ASP A 131 -6.14 -9.76 -3.68
N ALA A 132 -5.02 -10.32 -3.20
CA ALA A 132 -4.85 -11.76 -3.09
C ALA A 132 -5.86 -12.40 -2.12
N THR A 133 -6.11 -11.79 -0.94
CA THR A 133 -7.04 -12.33 0.04
C THR A 133 -8.50 -12.22 -0.35
N ARG A 134 -8.84 -11.27 -1.24
CA ARG A 134 -10.18 -11.07 -1.78
C ARG A 134 -10.40 -11.80 -3.11
N ASN A 135 -9.38 -12.53 -3.60
CA ASN A 135 -9.40 -13.18 -4.90
C ASN A 135 -9.75 -12.20 -6.03
N SER A 136 -9.14 -11.01 -6.00
CA SER A 136 -9.31 -10.03 -7.07
C SER A 136 -8.93 -10.64 -8.43
N PRO A 137 -9.69 -10.35 -9.51
CA PRO A 137 -9.38 -10.88 -10.83
C PRO A 137 -7.96 -10.51 -11.26
N LEU A 138 -7.20 -11.48 -11.74
CA LEU A 138 -5.84 -11.22 -12.22
C LEU A 138 -5.85 -10.35 -13.48
N GLY A 139 -6.77 -10.65 -14.41
CA GLY A 139 -6.83 -10.01 -15.73
C GLY A 139 -5.71 -10.45 -16.66
N GLU A 140 -5.67 -9.82 -17.82
CA GLU A 140 -4.66 -10.03 -18.84
C GLU A 140 -3.85 -8.76 -19.05
N ILE A 141 -2.65 -8.89 -19.59
CA ILE A 141 -1.80 -7.75 -19.96
C ILE A 141 -2.35 -7.15 -21.25
N SER A 142 -2.52 -5.82 -21.29
CA SER A 142 -3.01 -5.11 -22.44
C SER A 142 -1.96 -5.03 -23.56
N GLU A 143 -2.39 -5.09 -24.81
CA GLU A 143 -1.53 -4.80 -25.97
C GLU A 143 -1.37 -3.27 -26.19
N SER A 144 -2.32 -2.47 -25.73
CA SER A 144 -2.27 -1.01 -25.77
C SER A 144 -1.51 -0.45 -24.57
N ARG A 145 -1.02 0.78 -24.73
CA ARG A 145 -0.40 1.57 -23.66
C ARG A 145 -1.22 2.78 -23.23
N ASP A 146 -2.40 2.95 -23.81
CA ASP A 146 -3.28 4.08 -23.51
C ASP A 146 -3.97 3.85 -22.16
N LEU A 147 -4.02 4.90 -21.34
CA LEU A 147 -4.61 4.81 -19.98
C LEU A 147 -6.05 4.27 -19.99
N ASP A 148 -6.85 4.67 -20.97
CA ASP A 148 -8.25 4.25 -21.08
C ASP A 148 -8.42 2.78 -21.52
N SER A 149 -7.36 2.12 -21.97
CA SER A 149 -7.39 0.73 -22.42
C SER A 149 -7.18 -0.27 -21.28
N PHE A 150 -6.71 0.17 -20.12
CA PHE A 150 -6.42 -0.72 -19.01
C PHE A 150 -7.65 -1.06 -18.19
N ASP A 151 -7.94 -2.34 -17.98
CA ASP A 151 -9.00 -2.77 -17.09
C ASP A 151 -8.56 -2.64 -15.62
N VAL A 152 -8.74 -1.46 -15.06
CA VAL A 152 -8.36 -1.13 -13.68
C VAL A 152 -9.09 -1.96 -12.61
N LYS A 153 -10.10 -2.76 -13.00
CA LYS A 153 -10.79 -3.70 -12.12
C LYS A 153 -10.09 -5.05 -12.00
N THR A 154 -8.97 -5.20 -12.70
CA THR A 154 -8.10 -6.37 -12.63
C THR A 154 -6.71 -5.98 -12.12
N VAL A 155 -5.99 -6.96 -11.56
CA VAL A 155 -4.66 -6.70 -10.99
C VAL A 155 -3.66 -6.28 -12.06
N CYS A 156 -3.64 -6.97 -13.21
CA CYS A 156 -2.76 -6.62 -14.33
C CYS A 156 -3.06 -5.22 -14.85
N GLY A 157 -4.32 -4.93 -15.17
CA GLY A 157 -4.71 -3.63 -15.70
C GLY A 157 -4.48 -2.48 -14.71
N ALA A 158 -4.69 -2.71 -13.41
CA ALA A 158 -4.38 -1.71 -12.39
C ALA A 158 -2.86 -1.43 -12.27
N ILE A 159 -2.01 -2.46 -12.40
CA ILE A 159 -0.56 -2.28 -12.43
C ILE A 159 -0.14 -1.48 -13.67
N GLU A 160 -0.67 -1.82 -14.84
CA GLU A 160 -0.38 -1.14 -16.11
C GLU A 160 -0.82 0.33 -16.04
N TYR A 161 -2.02 0.57 -15.52
CA TYR A 161 -2.54 1.92 -15.32
C TYR A 161 -1.64 2.76 -14.40
N ILE A 162 -1.25 2.22 -13.24
CA ILE A 162 -0.38 2.92 -12.29
C ILE A 162 0.98 3.26 -12.93
N ILE A 163 1.54 2.34 -13.71
CA ILE A 163 2.82 2.58 -14.41
C ILE A 163 2.67 3.70 -15.44
N ALA A 164 1.65 3.61 -16.30
CA ALA A 164 1.42 4.57 -17.37
C ALA A 164 1.12 5.95 -16.77
N TYR A 165 0.17 6.04 -15.85
CA TYR A 165 -0.20 7.29 -15.19
C TYR A 165 0.99 7.98 -14.51
N ALA A 166 1.78 7.24 -13.73
CA ALA A 166 2.94 7.81 -13.04
C ALA A 166 4.02 8.29 -14.02
N LYS A 167 4.19 7.60 -15.15
CA LYS A 167 5.14 8.01 -16.19
C LYS A 167 4.66 9.21 -16.99
N GLU A 168 3.38 9.29 -17.31
CA GLU A 168 2.81 10.38 -18.06
C GLU A 168 2.69 11.66 -17.22
N THR A 169 2.23 11.52 -15.95
CA THR A 169 2.00 12.67 -15.07
C THR A 169 3.30 13.20 -14.47
N TRP A 170 4.15 12.32 -13.93
CA TRP A 170 5.33 12.76 -13.17
C TRP A 170 6.66 12.45 -13.86
N HIS A 171 6.67 11.78 -15.00
CA HIS A 171 7.88 11.38 -15.74
C HIS A 171 8.93 10.68 -14.86
N CYS A 172 8.46 9.97 -13.83
CA CYS A 172 9.30 9.37 -12.81
C CYS A 172 9.56 7.87 -13.04
N ARG A 173 10.48 7.32 -12.27
CA ARG A 173 10.68 5.87 -12.18
C ARG A 173 9.61 5.26 -11.30
N VAL A 174 9.11 4.08 -11.69
CA VAL A 174 8.11 3.31 -10.93
C VAL A 174 8.74 2.03 -10.43
N MET A 175 8.48 1.71 -9.16
CA MET A 175 8.92 0.47 -8.53
C MET A 175 7.73 -0.15 -7.78
N PHE A 176 7.57 -1.47 -7.91
CA PHE A 176 6.63 -2.23 -7.11
C PHE A 176 7.37 -3.07 -6.08
N TYR A 177 6.72 -3.31 -4.95
CA TYR A 177 7.20 -4.26 -3.94
C TYR A 177 6.06 -5.16 -3.46
N THR A 178 6.43 -6.37 -3.04
CA THR A 178 5.51 -7.34 -2.47
C THR A 178 5.67 -7.44 -0.97
N CYS A 179 4.59 -7.79 -0.27
CA CYS A 179 4.64 -8.19 1.13
C CYS A 179 4.71 -9.71 1.23
N LEU A 180 5.51 -10.23 2.16
CA LEU A 180 5.49 -11.65 2.47
C LEU A 180 4.14 -12.02 3.08
N LEU A 181 3.39 -12.87 2.39
CA LEU A 181 2.21 -13.53 2.96
C LEU A 181 2.69 -14.74 3.76
N TYR A 182 2.62 -14.65 5.07
CA TYR A 182 2.99 -15.74 6.00
C TYR A 182 1.95 -16.89 6.03
N THR A 183 1.33 -17.23 4.91
CA THR A 183 0.21 -18.19 4.89
C THR A 183 0.47 -19.48 4.13
N SER A 184 1.63 -19.63 3.50
CA SER A 184 2.02 -20.92 2.90
C SER A 184 3.53 -21.12 3.08
N PRO A 185 3.98 -22.29 3.57
CA PRO A 185 5.38 -22.64 3.46
C PRO A 185 5.76 -22.60 1.98
N SER A 186 6.85 -21.89 1.67
CA SER A 186 7.40 -21.89 0.31
C SER A 186 7.68 -23.35 -0.09
N PRO A 187 7.45 -23.76 -1.35
CA PRO A 187 7.86 -25.06 -1.85
C PRO A 187 9.36 -25.34 -1.63
N ARG A 188 10.17 -24.31 -1.38
CA ARG A 188 11.59 -24.46 -1.03
C ARG A 188 11.84 -24.85 0.42
N ASP A 189 10.88 -24.63 1.32
CA ASP A 189 11.03 -24.97 2.74
C ASP A 189 10.72 -26.47 3.00
N SER A 190 10.19 -27.19 2.02
CA SER A 190 9.87 -28.62 2.11
C SER A 190 11.03 -29.54 1.69
N THR A 191 12.19 -29.02 1.30
CA THR A 191 13.34 -29.81 0.82
C THR A 191 14.52 -29.88 1.77
N SER A 192 14.37 -29.41 3.03
CA SER A 192 15.40 -29.56 4.06
C SER A 192 14.90 -30.49 5.17
N SER A 193 14.95 -31.78 4.92
CA SER A 193 14.96 -32.84 5.93
C SER A 193 15.91 -33.95 5.51
#